data_67ce7688a7cb29a1b759b0891e8ae5b1
#
_entry.id   67ce7688a7cb29a1b759b0891e8ae5b1
#
_cell.length_a   1.000
_cell.length_b   1.000
_cell.length_c   1.000
_cell.angle_alpha   90.00
_cell.angle_beta   90.00
_cell.angle_gamma   90.00
#
_symmetry.space_group_name_H-M   'P 1'
#
loop_
_entity.id
_entity.type
_entity.pdbx_description
1 polymer ?
#
loop_
_entity_poly.entity_id
_entity_poly.type
_entity_poly.pdbx_seq_one_letter_code
_entity_poly.pdbx_strand_id
1 'polypeptide(L)'
;MSFQTFEITAGMKNIRLMGRMDLTQSPLALDWTGSGMEFRFRGTDAWAKLEAPAAAPVMWMIVLADGQPVTRFPVEPGIRMYPLLLGLEAEQERTVTLMKETQCMPEQPEATVLLHSLRIDGELLELPARGCRIEFIGDSLTSGEGALAAKDNMEWVTPWFSARGNYSWYACEALNAERSILSQSGWGVCWDWQHTEKNNLTDAYEYVAGVLQGPEAEARGCRKLWNFESWKPDIICIRLLTNDNNGMNERKSFEEDRETVIRGAMNLIRKVRKYNPDAKIVWILPGTDCHPELAAEAVKRMQTEGMQELYSFAVPDYGPEDMGARWHPNAEYNRKVGIMLGEFLKEIQNSEFRIQN
;
A
#
# COMPACT_ATOMS: atom_id res chain seq x y z
N MET A 1 -15.98 23.25 24.15
CA MET A 1 -15.56 21.90 24.66
C MET A 1 -14.05 21.93 24.90
N SER A 2 -13.52 21.13 25.81
CA SER A 2 -12.07 21.07 26.03
C SER A 2 -11.43 20.07 25.08
N PHE A 3 -10.26 20.41 24.52
CA PHE A 3 -9.49 19.48 23.73
C PHE A 3 -8.97 18.30 24.55
N GLN A 4 -9.03 17.12 23.98
CA GLN A 4 -8.40 15.91 24.50
C GLN A 4 -7.28 15.46 23.52
N THR A 5 -6.17 14.98 24.08
CA THR A 5 -5.03 14.47 23.30
C THR A 5 -4.86 12.99 23.59
N PHE A 6 -4.74 12.19 22.54
CA PHE A 6 -4.53 10.75 22.59
C PHE A 6 -3.17 10.44 21.94
N GLU A 7 -2.20 10.00 22.74
CA GLU A 7 -0.94 9.46 22.20
C GLU A 7 -1.25 8.17 21.46
N ILE A 8 -0.78 8.06 20.22
CA ILE A 8 -1.13 6.92 19.37
C ILE A 8 -0.24 5.72 19.73
N THR A 9 -0.88 4.67 20.20
CA THR A 9 -0.23 3.41 20.59
C THR A 9 -1.00 2.21 20.06
N ALA A 10 -0.34 1.04 20.08
CA ALA A 10 -0.99 -0.21 19.71
C ALA A 10 -2.20 -0.52 20.63
N GLY A 11 -3.23 -1.13 20.05
CA GLY A 11 -4.39 -1.64 20.80
C GLY A 11 -5.44 -0.61 21.22
N MET A 12 -5.37 0.63 20.72
CA MET A 12 -6.43 1.62 20.90
C MET A 12 -7.70 1.18 20.16
N LYS A 13 -8.79 0.94 20.89
CA LYS A 13 -10.04 0.37 20.34
C LYS A 13 -10.77 1.30 19.35
N ASN A 14 -10.61 2.62 19.54
CA ASN A 14 -11.32 3.64 18.76
C ASN A 14 -10.46 4.24 17.63
N ILE A 15 -9.28 3.67 17.40
CA ILE A 15 -8.37 4.06 16.32
C ILE A 15 -7.93 2.81 15.58
N ARG A 16 -8.13 2.77 14.26
CA ARG A 16 -7.62 1.74 13.38
C ARG A 16 -6.33 2.22 12.77
N LEU A 17 -5.23 1.53 13.06
CA LEU A 17 -3.96 1.74 12.39
C LEU A 17 -3.95 1.01 11.05
N MET A 18 -3.38 1.63 10.03
CA MET A 18 -3.35 1.12 8.65
C MET A 18 -1.91 0.91 8.20
N GLY A 19 -1.65 -0.23 7.56
CA GLY A 19 -0.32 -0.62 7.07
C GLY A 19 0.55 -1.27 8.14
N ARG A 20 1.70 -1.80 7.70
CA ARG A 20 2.69 -2.40 8.62
C ARG A 20 3.52 -1.30 9.30
N MET A 21 3.69 -1.43 10.61
CA MET A 21 4.54 -0.56 11.43
C MET A 21 5.00 -1.31 12.68
N ASP A 22 6.11 -0.93 13.26
CA ASP A 22 6.55 -1.48 14.55
C ASP A 22 5.72 -0.90 15.69
N LEU A 23 4.72 -1.64 16.11
CA LEU A 23 3.79 -1.23 17.18
C LEU A 23 4.44 -1.15 18.57
N THR A 24 5.72 -1.49 18.72
CA THR A 24 6.49 -1.31 19.96
C THR A 24 7.16 0.05 20.04
N GLN A 25 7.15 0.83 18.95
CA GLN A 25 7.71 2.17 18.86
C GLN A 25 6.70 3.25 19.27
N SER A 26 7.19 4.38 19.75
CA SER A 26 6.43 5.61 19.96
C SER A 26 7.38 6.79 19.75
N PRO A 27 7.11 7.67 18.78
CA PRO A 27 5.98 7.69 17.85
C PRO A 27 5.99 6.53 16.83
N LEU A 28 4.82 6.26 16.21
CA LEU A 28 4.69 5.23 15.18
C LEU A 28 5.21 5.73 13.82
N ALA A 29 6.05 4.95 13.16
CA ALA A 29 6.54 5.29 11.82
C ALA A 29 5.56 4.85 10.73
N LEU A 30 5.18 5.79 9.87
CA LEU A 30 4.35 5.57 8.68
C LEU A 30 5.28 5.41 7.46
N ASP A 31 5.92 4.26 7.30
CA ASP A 31 6.90 4.06 6.24
C ASP A 31 6.21 3.77 4.88
N TRP A 32 5.25 2.86 4.84
CA TRP A 32 4.61 2.42 3.61
C TRP A 32 3.57 3.40 3.04
N THR A 33 3.34 3.31 1.72
CA THR A 33 2.19 3.94 1.05
C THR A 33 0.89 3.50 1.72
N GLY A 34 -0.02 4.44 1.96
CA GLY A 34 -1.32 4.14 2.55
C GLY A 34 -1.29 3.84 4.06
N SER A 35 -0.10 3.91 4.72
CA SER A 35 -0.04 3.81 6.17
C SER A 35 -0.61 5.05 6.86
N GLY A 36 -1.21 4.86 8.03
CA GLY A 36 -1.88 5.95 8.73
C GLY A 36 -2.82 5.49 9.83
N MET A 37 -3.85 6.29 10.08
CA MET A 37 -4.89 5.98 11.07
C MET A 37 -6.28 6.33 10.55
N GLU A 38 -7.28 5.58 11.02
CA GLU A 38 -8.70 5.90 10.89
C GLU A 38 -9.32 5.98 12.28
N PHE A 39 -10.15 6.99 12.51
CA PHE A 39 -10.90 7.16 13.75
C PHE A 39 -12.29 7.75 13.46
N ARG A 40 -13.21 7.53 14.38
CA ARG A 40 -14.55 8.14 14.33
C ARG A 40 -14.70 9.04 15.56
N PHE A 41 -15.23 10.24 15.36
CA PHE A 41 -15.43 11.18 16.46
C PHE A 41 -16.69 12.02 16.27
N ARG A 42 -17.13 12.61 17.37
CA ARG A 42 -18.15 13.64 17.45
C ARG A 42 -17.51 14.88 18.09
N GLY A 43 -17.46 15.97 17.35
CA GLY A 43 -16.79 17.21 17.78
C GLY A 43 -16.64 18.17 16.61
N THR A 44 -16.00 19.35 16.85
CA THR A 44 -15.82 20.39 15.83
C THR A 44 -14.47 20.34 15.15
N ASP A 45 -13.42 19.93 15.86
CA ASP A 45 -12.03 20.00 15.38
C ASP A 45 -11.25 18.73 15.67
N ALA A 46 -10.43 18.32 14.69
CA ALA A 46 -9.49 17.24 14.82
C ALA A 46 -8.11 17.63 14.27
N TRP A 47 -7.06 17.25 15.00
CA TRP A 47 -5.66 17.57 14.69
C TRP A 47 -4.77 16.35 14.89
N ALA A 48 -3.74 16.18 14.04
CA ALA A 48 -2.69 15.20 14.26
C ALA A 48 -1.35 15.89 14.58
N LYS A 49 -0.60 15.32 15.52
CA LYS A 49 0.80 15.68 15.76
C LYS A 49 1.67 14.73 14.94
N LEU A 50 2.32 15.31 13.94
CA LEU A 50 3.20 14.58 13.02
C LEU A 50 4.62 15.12 13.11
N GLU A 51 5.58 14.30 12.71
CA GLU A 51 6.97 14.68 12.56
C GLU A 51 7.51 14.17 11.24
N ALA A 52 8.24 15.02 10.50
CA ALA A 52 9.11 14.60 9.43
C ALA A 52 10.56 14.74 9.90
N PRO A 53 11.32 13.63 10.06
CA PRO A 53 12.72 13.69 10.47
C PRO A 53 13.63 14.34 9.43
N ALA A 54 13.28 14.24 8.13
CA ALA A 54 14.03 14.80 7.02
C ALA A 54 13.23 15.89 6.27
N ALA A 55 13.95 16.85 5.69
CA ALA A 55 13.36 17.91 4.88
C ALA A 55 13.06 17.49 3.43
N ALA A 56 13.77 16.48 2.94
CA ALA A 56 13.63 15.97 1.59
C ALA A 56 13.94 14.46 1.53
N PRO A 57 13.25 13.70 0.67
CA PRO A 57 12.07 14.11 -0.09
C PRO A 57 10.87 14.41 0.79
N VAL A 58 10.03 15.36 0.35
CA VAL A 58 8.85 15.78 1.13
C VAL A 58 7.80 14.67 1.15
N MET A 59 7.35 14.27 2.33
CA MET A 59 6.28 13.30 2.49
C MET A 59 4.91 13.99 2.45
N TRP A 60 3.95 13.35 1.81
CA TRP A 60 2.59 13.87 1.64
C TRP A 60 1.59 13.03 2.41
N MET A 61 0.65 13.71 3.06
CA MET A 61 -0.50 13.11 3.74
C MET A 61 -1.79 13.57 3.08
N ILE A 62 -2.82 12.72 3.16
CA ILE A 62 -4.19 13.06 2.76
C ILE A 62 -5.13 12.80 3.94
N VAL A 63 -6.14 13.65 4.07
CA VAL A 63 -7.24 13.49 5.02
C VAL A 63 -8.53 13.23 4.26
N LEU A 64 -9.24 12.20 4.69
CA LEU A 64 -10.57 11.91 4.20
C LEU A 64 -11.57 12.10 5.35
N ALA A 65 -12.73 12.66 5.05
CA ALA A 65 -13.89 12.69 5.92
C ALA A 65 -15.00 11.84 5.28
N ASP A 66 -15.45 10.82 5.98
CA ASP A 66 -16.48 9.88 5.48
C ASP A 66 -16.12 9.30 4.09
N GLY A 67 -14.82 8.99 3.89
CA GLY A 67 -14.27 8.45 2.64
C GLY A 67 -13.99 9.48 1.53
N GLN A 68 -14.39 10.75 1.71
CA GLN A 68 -14.17 11.81 0.72
C GLN A 68 -12.90 12.63 1.06
N PRO A 69 -12.04 12.92 0.08
CA PRO A 69 -10.84 13.73 0.31
C PRO A 69 -11.22 15.18 0.66
N VAL A 70 -10.70 15.68 1.78
CA VAL A 70 -10.96 17.06 2.25
C VAL A 70 -9.72 17.93 2.25
N THR A 71 -8.54 17.35 2.46
CA THR A 71 -7.27 18.07 2.35
C THR A 71 -6.11 17.14 2.06
N ARG A 72 -5.08 17.68 1.44
CA ARG A 72 -3.81 17.03 1.14
C ARG A 72 -2.69 18.02 1.44
N PHE A 73 -1.68 17.60 2.19
CA PHE A 73 -0.62 18.53 2.62
C PHE A 73 0.75 17.84 2.68
N PRO A 74 1.85 18.62 2.46
CA PRO A 74 3.20 18.16 2.75
C PRO A 74 3.44 18.16 4.26
N VAL A 75 4.21 17.20 4.76
CA VAL A 75 4.67 17.20 6.16
C VAL A 75 5.95 18.00 6.23
N GLU A 76 5.89 19.14 6.94
CA GLU A 76 7.02 20.03 7.16
C GLU A 76 8.05 19.42 8.12
N PRO A 77 9.34 19.71 7.97
CA PRO A 77 10.38 19.19 8.85
C PRO A 77 10.15 19.50 10.33
N GLY A 78 10.49 18.54 11.19
CA GLY A 78 10.30 18.61 12.63
C GLY A 78 8.88 18.23 13.07
N ILE A 79 8.59 18.48 14.35
CA ILE A 79 7.33 18.12 15.00
C ILE A 79 6.33 19.26 14.87
N ARG A 80 5.14 19.00 14.32
CA ARG A 80 4.09 20.00 14.12
C ARG A 80 2.69 19.42 14.34
N MET A 81 1.74 20.32 14.63
CA MET A 81 0.31 20.02 14.65
C MET A 81 -0.30 20.34 13.27
N TYR A 82 -0.99 19.38 12.70
CA TYR A 82 -1.70 19.51 11.42
C TYR A 82 -3.20 19.44 11.64
N PRO A 83 -3.98 20.43 11.16
CA PRO A 83 -5.42 20.35 11.20
C PRO A 83 -5.90 19.25 10.23
N LEU A 84 -6.76 18.37 10.72
CA LEU A 84 -7.42 17.34 9.91
C LEU A 84 -8.80 17.83 9.47
N LEU A 85 -9.60 18.29 10.42
CA LEU A 85 -10.90 18.92 10.22
C LEU A 85 -11.06 20.06 11.19
N LEU A 86 -11.71 21.14 10.77
CA LEU A 86 -11.94 22.34 11.57
C LEU A 86 -13.36 22.88 11.36
N GLY A 87 -13.96 23.36 12.45
CA GLY A 87 -15.23 24.10 12.41
C GLY A 87 -16.43 23.27 11.96
N LEU A 88 -16.44 21.98 12.28
CA LEU A 88 -17.59 21.13 12.03
C LEU A 88 -18.73 21.44 12.99
N GLU A 89 -19.94 20.99 12.66
CA GLU A 89 -21.05 20.96 13.60
C GLU A 89 -20.79 19.90 14.68
N ALA A 90 -20.82 20.28 15.95
CA ALA A 90 -20.43 19.42 17.08
C ALA A 90 -21.28 18.14 17.22
N GLU A 91 -22.54 18.19 16.81
CA GLU A 91 -23.48 17.06 16.90
C GLU A 91 -23.26 15.99 15.81
N GLN A 92 -22.44 16.31 14.79
CA GLN A 92 -22.22 15.41 13.67
C GLN A 92 -21.08 14.42 13.99
N GLU A 93 -21.31 13.15 13.66
CA GLU A 93 -20.29 12.12 13.71
C GLU A 93 -19.56 12.04 12.37
N ARG A 94 -18.23 11.90 12.41
CA ARG A 94 -17.40 11.77 11.20
C ARG A 94 -16.39 10.64 11.37
N THR A 95 -16.21 9.89 10.30
CA THR A 95 -15.07 8.98 10.17
C THR A 95 -13.95 9.71 9.44
N VAL A 96 -12.80 9.82 10.08
CA VAL A 96 -11.63 10.53 9.56
C VAL A 96 -10.53 9.53 9.26
N THR A 97 -9.98 9.59 8.05
CA THR A 97 -8.79 8.84 7.66
C THR A 97 -7.65 9.81 7.41
N LEU A 98 -6.54 9.64 8.13
CA LEU A 98 -5.27 10.30 7.85
C LEU A 98 -4.32 9.26 7.27
N MET A 99 -3.82 9.48 6.04
CA MET A 99 -3.08 8.47 5.30
C MET A 99 -1.90 9.08 4.56
N LYS A 100 -0.76 8.37 4.59
CA LYS A 100 0.44 8.73 3.82
C LYS A 100 0.24 8.40 2.34
N GLU A 101 0.52 9.37 1.48
CA GLU A 101 0.37 9.25 0.02
C GLU A 101 1.63 8.75 -0.68
N THR A 102 2.81 8.96 -0.06
CA THR A 102 4.11 8.63 -0.63
C THR A 102 4.61 7.25 -0.17
N GLN A 103 5.48 6.65 -0.95
CA GLN A 103 6.10 5.35 -0.63
C GLN A 103 7.26 5.46 0.37
N CYS A 104 7.88 4.31 0.69
CA CYS A 104 9.19 4.26 1.31
C CYS A 104 10.26 4.92 0.43
N MET A 105 11.35 5.38 1.05
CA MET A 105 12.50 5.97 0.37
C MET A 105 13.78 5.19 0.73
N PRO A 106 14.10 4.09 0.01
CA PRO A 106 15.24 3.23 0.36
C PRO A 106 16.59 3.94 0.38
N GLU A 107 16.76 4.94 -0.51
CA GLU A 107 18.01 5.72 -0.58
C GLU A 107 18.09 6.83 0.48
N GLN A 108 16.97 7.15 1.12
CA GLN A 108 16.81 8.20 2.15
C GLN A 108 15.89 7.67 3.25
N PRO A 109 16.35 6.66 4.01
CA PRO A 109 15.51 5.95 4.98
C PRO A 109 14.98 6.84 6.12
N GLU A 110 15.58 8.00 6.36
CA GLU A 110 15.09 9.02 7.28
C GLU A 110 13.82 9.74 6.79
N ALA A 111 13.55 9.69 5.47
CA ALA A 111 12.37 10.32 4.88
C ALA A 111 11.11 9.49 5.14
N THR A 112 10.50 9.72 6.28
CA THR A 112 9.26 9.07 6.74
C THR A 112 8.36 10.09 7.44
N VAL A 113 7.19 9.64 7.92
CA VAL A 113 6.30 10.41 8.79
C VAL A 113 6.15 9.65 10.10
N LEU A 114 6.40 10.33 11.21
CA LEU A 114 6.16 9.80 12.54
C LEU A 114 4.84 10.35 13.09
N LEU A 115 3.95 9.46 13.49
CA LEU A 115 2.64 9.76 14.06
C LEU A 115 2.71 9.72 15.58
N HIS A 116 2.57 10.88 16.23
CA HIS A 116 2.64 11.01 17.68
C HIS A 116 1.26 10.89 18.33
N SER A 117 0.36 11.84 18.03
CA SER A 117 -0.92 11.93 18.74
C SER A 117 -2.05 12.46 17.87
N LEU A 118 -3.25 12.17 18.30
CA LEU A 118 -4.51 12.73 17.82
C LEU A 118 -5.05 13.70 18.90
N ARG A 119 -5.49 14.88 18.48
CA ARG A 119 -6.15 15.87 19.36
C ARG A 119 -7.51 16.23 18.79
N ILE A 120 -8.56 16.08 19.58
CA ILE A 120 -9.93 16.44 19.22
C ILE A 120 -10.59 17.26 20.33
N ASP A 121 -11.64 17.99 20.00
CA ASP A 121 -12.44 18.77 20.97
C ASP A 121 -13.74 18.09 21.39
N GLY A 122 -13.88 16.80 21.17
CA GLY A 122 -15.08 16.02 21.46
C GLY A 122 -14.75 14.64 22.01
N GLU A 123 -15.46 13.63 21.53
CA GLU A 123 -15.28 12.25 21.94
C GLU A 123 -14.92 11.33 20.77
N LEU A 124 -14.06 10.35 21.03
CA LEU A 124 -13.81 9.24 20.11
C LEU A 124 -14.93 8.22 20.22
N LEU A 125 -15.45 7.82 19.07
CA LEU A 125 -16.51 6.83 18.94
C LEU A 125 -15.94 5.49 18.47
N GLU A 126 -16.69 4.43 18.66
CA GLU A 126 -16.36 3.11 18.14
C GLU A 126 -16.34 3.13 16.60
N LEU A 127 -15.30 2.54 16.00
CA LEU A 127 -15.22 2.35 14.57
C LEU A 127 -16.02 1.11 14.14
N PRO A 128 -16.80 1.21 13.06
CA PRO A 128 -17.46 0.04 12.48
C PRO A 128 -16.44 -0.99 12.01
N ALA A 129 -16.75 -2.27 12.13
CA ALA A 129 -15.94 -3.33 11.58
C ALA A 129 -15.87 -3.22 10.05
N ARG A 130 -14.74 -3.60 9.47
CA ARG A 130 -14.58 -3.76 8.03
C ARG A 130 -14.95 -5.18 7.61
N GLY A 131 -15.32 -5.35 6.33
CA GLY A 131 -15.76 -6.62 5.78
C GLY A 131 -14.66 -7.67 5.65
N CYS A 132 -13.45 -7.24 5.31
CA CYS A 132 -12.28 -8.11 5.18
C CYS A 132 -10.98 -7.28 5.22
N ARG A 133 -9.85 -7.97 5.08
CA ARG A 133 -8.50 -7.40 5.05
C ARG A 133 -7.79 -7.77 3.76
N ILE A 134 -7.28 -6.78 3.04
CA ILE A 134 -6.57 -6.98 1.78
C ILE A 134 -5.17 -6.39 1.88
N GLU A 135 -4.16 -7.23 1.62
CA GLU A 135 -2.77 -6.79 1.47
C GLU A 135 -2.41 -6.69 -0.01
N PHE A 136 -1.74 -5.61 -0.39
CA PHE A 136 -1.23 -5.38 -1.75
C PHE A 136 0.29 -5.38 -1.72
N ILE A 137 0.89 -6.21 -2.56
CA ILE A 137 2.34 -6.30 -2.74
C ILE A 137 2.64 -5.87 -4.17
N GLY A 138 3.50 -4.85 -4.36
CA GLY A 138 3.74 -4.37 -5.71
C GLY A 138 4.84 -3.33 -5.85
N ASP A 139 4.94 -2.78 -7.04
CA ASP A 139 5.92 -1.78 -7.44
C ASP A 139 5.33 -0.35 -7.44
N SER A 140 5.83 0.51 -8.33
CA SER A 140 5.35 1.89 -8.52
C SER A 140 3.86 1.98 -8.85
N LEU A 141 3.32 0.99 -9.59
CA LEU A 141 1.91 0.92 -9.93
C LEU A 141 1.04 0.78 -8.67
N THR A 142 1.54 0.08 -7.66
CA THR A 142 0.89 -0.11 -6.36
C THR A 142 1.19 1.02 -5.38
N SER A 143 2.34 1.69 -5.50
CA SER A 143 2.65 2.91 -4.76
C SER A 143 1.82 4.11 -5.22
N GLY A 144 1.21 4.05 -6.40
CA GLY A 144 0.46 5.17 -7.00
C GLY A 144 1.35 6.27 -7.56
N GLU A 145 2.58 5.92 -8.02
CA GLU A 145 3.48 6.85 -8.69
C GLU A 145 2.82 7.45 -9.94
N GLY A 146 3.00 8.75 -10.16
CA GLY A 146 2.54 9.45 -11.34
C GLY A 146 1.03 9.69 -11.45
N ALA A 147 0.22 9.15 -10.53
CA ALA A 147 -1.24 9.16 -10.64
C ALA A 147 -1.87 10.56 -10.67
N LEU A 148 -1.24 11.55 -10.03
CA LEU A 148 -1.76 12.94 -9.91
C LEU A 148 -1.11 13.93 -10.89
N ALA A 149 -0.30 13.51 -11.83
CA ALA A 149 0.39 14.41 -12.74
C ALA A 149 0.07 14.13 -14.21
N ALA A 150 0.30 15.13 -15.06
CA ALA A 150 0.13 14.99 -16.50
C ALA A 150 1.16 14.01 -17.10
N LYS A 151 0.77 13.32 -18.17
CA LYS A 151 1.59 12.29 -18.85
C LYS A 151 2.96 12.77 -19.33
N ASP A 152 3.10 14.05 -19.63
CA ASP A 152 4.33 14.62 -20.13
C ASP A 152 5.32 15.02 -19.03
N ASN A 153 4.93 14.90 -17.75
CA ASN A 153 5.80 15.12 -16.60
C ASN A 153 6.70 13.91 -16.38
N MET A 154 8.01 14.13 -16.49
CA MET A 154 9.00 13.04 -16.40
C MET A 154 9.86 13.11 -15.13
N GLU A 155 9.72 14.18 -14.32
CA GLU A 155 10.44 14.31 -13.06
C GLU A 155 9.87 13.33 -12.02
N TRP A 156 10.77 12.70 -11.26
CA TRP A 156 10.39 11.92 -10.09
C TRP A 156 10.25 12.85 -8.90
N VAL A 157 9.02 13.15 -8.50
CA VAL A 157 8.70 13.99 -7.35
C VAL A 157 7.54 13.43 -6.54
N THR A 158 7.61 13.58 -5.23
CA THR A 158 6.66 12.99 -4.28
C THR A 158 5.22 13.50 -4.36
N PRO A 159 4.94 14.77 -4.77
CA PRO A 159 3.56 15.24 -4.88
C PRO A 159 2.72 14.48 -5.93
N TRP A 160 3.31 13.73 -6.83
CA TRP A 160 2.59 13.02 -7.89
C TRP A 160 2.16 11.60 -7.51
N PHE A 161 2.55 11.14 -6.32
CA PHE A 161 2.05 9.90 -5.75
C PHE A 161 0.62 10.05 -5.21
N SER A 162 -0.18 9.00 -5.29
CA SER A 162 -1.47 8.94 -4.63
C SER A 162 -1.85 7.55 -4.16
N ALA A 163 -1.88 7.36 -2.86
CA ALA A 163 -2.44 6.17 -2.24
C ALA A 163 -3.99 6.14 -2.33
N ARG A 164 -4.64 7.33 -2.38
CA ARG A 164 -6.09 7.47 -2.54
C ARG A 164 -6.53 7.27 -3.99
N GLY A 165 -5.76 7.79 -4.95
CA GLY A 165 -6.03 7.66 -6.39
C GLY A 165 -5.54 6.33 -6.98
N ASN A 166 -5.17 5.35 -6.17
CA ASN A 166 -4.62 4.06 -6.58
C ASN A 166 -5.72 2.98 -6.68
N TYR A 167 -5.54 2.00 -7.56
CA TYR A 167 -6.48 0.89 -7.78
C TYR A 167 -6.81 0.12 -6.49
N SER A 168 -5.84 -0.01 -5.58
CA SER A 168 -6.01 -0.70 -4.30
C SER A 168 -7.05 -0.04 -3.39
N TRP A 169 -7.19 1.29 -3.47
CA TRP A 169 -8.23 2.00 -2.73
C TRP A 169 -9.62 1.60 -3.21
N TYR A 170 -9.88 1.67 -4.51
CA TYR A 170 -11.20 1.38 -5.08
C TYR A 170 -11.59 -0.08 -4.93
N ALA A 171 -10.63 -1.01 -5.00
CA ALA A 171 -10.86 -2.42 -4.71
C ALA A 171 -11.30 -2.62 -3.25
N CYS A 172 -10.65 -1.96 -2.29
CA CYS A 172 -11.03 -2.03 -0.88
C CYS A 172 -12.39 -1.36 -0.59
N GLU A 173 -12.70 -0.23 -1.23
CA GLU A 173 -14.03 0.40 -1.10
C GLU A 173 -15.14 -0.58 -1.52
N ALA A 174 -14.95 -1.30 -2.62
CA ALA A 174 -15.94 -2.26 -3.13
C ALA A 174 -16.26 -3.38 -2.12
N LEU A 175 -15.30 -3.80 -1.29
CA LEU A 175 -15.46 -4.87 -0.30
C LEU A 175 -15.63 -4.34 1.14
N ASN A 176 -15.64 -3.03 1.34
CA ASN A 176 -15.54 -2.42 2.68
C ASN A 176 -14.34 -3.01 3.46
N ALA A 177 -13.18 -3.10 2.81
CA ALA A 177 -12.00 -3.79 3.35
C ALA A 177 -11.04 -2.85 4.10
N GLU A 178 -10.30 -3.41 5.07
CA GLU A 178 -9.05 -2.82 5.55
C GLU A 178 -7.96 -3.03 4.50
N ARG A 179 -7.03 -2.09 4.40
CA ARG A 179 -5.97 -2.11 3.39
C ARG A 179 -4.58 -2.05 4.02
N SER A 180 -3.67 -2.91 3.55
CA SER A 180 -2.23 -2.82 3.77
C SER A 180 -1.51 -2.81 2.42
N ILE A 181 -0.50 -1.95 2.25
CA ILE A 181 0.29 -1.86 1.01
C ILE A 181 1.77 -2.05 1.34
N LEU A 182 2.41 -2.97 0.62
CA LEU A 182 3.85 -3.17 0.59
C LEU A 182 4.32 -2.93 -0.83
N SER A 183 4.80 -1.73 -1.12
CA SER A 183 5.16 -1.38 -2.50
C SER A 183 6.39 -0.50 -2.57
N GLN A 184 7.20 -0.72 -3.62
CA GLN A 184 8.38 0.06 -3.88
C GLN A 184 8.60 0.27 -5.38
N SER A 185 8.61 1.52 -5.80
CA SER A 185 8.94 1.90 -7.19
C SER A 185 10.29 1.31 -7.61
N GLY A 186 10.32 0.79 -8.81
CA GLY A 186 11.53 0.25 -9.40
C GLY A 186 11.90 -1.17 -8.96
N TRP A 187 11.24 -1.77 -7.94
CA TRP A 187 11.58 -3.10 -7.44
C TRP A 187 10.69 -4.20 -8.02
N GLY A 188 11.27 -5.36 -8.27
CA GLY A 188 10.59 -6.55 -8.78
C GLY A 188 10.58 -7.70 -7.77
N VAL A 189 10.45 -8.92 -8.26
CA VAL A 189 10.52 -10.17 -7.47
C VAL A 189 11.94 -10.70 -7.33
N CYS A 190 12.79 -10.49 -8.34
CA CYS A 190 14.18 -10.95 -8.39
C CYS A 190 15.18 -9.81 -8.28
N TRP A 191 14.87 -8.67 -8.89
CA TRP A 191 15.73 -7.51 -8.99
C TRP A 191 14.93 -6.22 -9.21
N ASP A 192 15.64 -5.09 -9.28
CA ASP A 192 15.06 -3.81 -9.67
C ASP A 192 15.13 -3.59 -11.20
N TRP A 193 14.60 -2.45 -11.65
CA TRP A 193 14.55 -2.07 -13.07
C TRP A 193 15.93 -1.99 -13.74
N GLN A 194 17.03 -1.88 -12.97
CA GLN A 194 18.42 -1.91 -13.43
C GLN A 194 19.08 -3.30 -13.26
N HIS A 195 18.30 -4.31 -12.92
CA HIS A 195 18.77 -5.67 -12.62
C HIS A 195 19.67 -5.78 -11.38
N THR A 196 19.40 -5.00 -10.35
CA THR A 196 20.11 -5.09 -9.06
C THR A 196 19.42 -6.11 -8.14
N GLU A 197 19.96 -7.28 -7.98
CA GLU A 197 19.34 -8.44 -7.30
C GLU A 197 18.96 -8.17 -5.83
N LYS A 198 19.73 -7.34 -5.10
CA LYS A 198 19.41 -7.01 -3.70
C LYS A 198 18.13 -6.19 -3.52
N ASN A 199 17.63 -5.56 -4.59
CA ASN A 199 16.48 -4.68 -4.58
C ASN A 199 15.25 -5.44 -5.08
N ASN A 200 14.65 -6.28 -4.20
CA ASN A 200 13.48 -7.08 -4.54
C ASN A 200 12.48 -7.16 -3.39
N LEU A 201 11.19 -7.28 -3.72
CA LEU A 201 10.10 -7.36 -2.74
C LEU A 201 10.02 -8.74 -2.08
N THR A 202 10.55 -9.78 -2.68
CA THR A 202 10.58 -11.14 -2.12
C THR A 202 11.36 -11.18 -0.81
N ASP A 203 12.52 -10.53 -0.76
CA ASP A 203 13.35 -10.47 0.44
C ASP A 203 12.84 -9.44 1.46
N ALA A 204 12.16 -8.39 0.98
CA ALA A 204 11.61 -7.36 1.84
C ALA A 204 10.33 -7.80 2.59
N TYR A 205 9.60 -8.81 2.09
CA TYR A 205 8.25 -9.17 2.54
C TYR A 205 8.15 -9.55 4.02
N GLU A 206 9.17 -10.20 4.56
CA GLU A 206 9.14 -10.76 5.94
C GLU A 206 9.27 -9.69 7.03
N TYR A 207 9.61 -8.45 6.67
CA TYR A 207 9.94 -7.39 7.62
C TYR A 207 8.84 -6.33 7.75
N VAL A 208 8.93 -5.52 8.80
CA VAL A 208 8.05 -4.38 9.03
C VAL A 208 8.10 -3.41 7.84
N ALA A 209 9.31 -3.01 7.42
CA ALA A 209 9.53 -2.19 6.22
C ALA A 209 10.85 -2.61 5.54
N GLY A 210 10.86 -3.82 4.98
CA GLY A 210 12.06 -4.50 4.53
C GLY A 210 12.84 -3.84 3.40
N VAL A 211 12.22 -2.90 2.68
CA VAL A 211 12.87 -2.09 1.64
C VAL A 211 13.81 -1.03 2.23
N LEU A 212 13.63 -0.66 3.51
CA LEU A 212 14.45 0.32 4.21
C LEU A 212 15.62 -0.36 4.93
N GLN A 213 16.80 0.22 4.80
CA GLN A 213 18.04 -0.28 5.39
C GLN A 213 18.85 0.88 6.01
N GLY A 214 19.80 0.53 6.87
CA GLY A 214 20.67 1.50 7.53
C GLY A 214 20.24 1.84 8.96
N PRO A 215 21.08 2.61 9.70
CA PRO A 215 20.89 2.83 11.13
C PRO A 215 19.53 3.47 11.50
N GLU A 216 19.06 4.42 10.72
CA GLU A 216 17.78 5.12 10.92
C GLU A 216 16.59 4.17 10.74
N ALA A 217 16.62 3.30 9.74
CA ALA A 217 15.60 2.30 9.49
C ALA A 217 15.61 1.22 10.59
N GLU A 218 16.79 0.77 11.01
CA GLU A 218 16.95 -0.20 12.10
C GLU A 218 16.44 0.36 13.44
N ALA A 219 16.75 1.63 13.74
CA ALA A 219 16.28 2.30 14.95
C ALA A 219 14.74 2.37 15.02
N ARG A 220 14.06 2.52 13.88
CA ARG A 220 12.59 2.47 13.78
C ARG A 220 12.01 1.05 13.71
N GLY A 221 12.83 0.02 13.73
CA GLY A 221 12.39 -1.38 13.67
C GLY A 221 12.00 -1.85 12.27
N CYS A 222 12.38 -1.14 11.19
CA CYS A 222 12.04 -1.51 9.81
C CYS A 222 12.52 -2.92 9.43
N ARG A 223 13.64 -3.37 9.99
CA ARG A 223 14.25 -4.71 9.77
C ARG A 223 13.81 -5.77 10.80
N LYS A 224 12.90 -5.46 11.72
CA LYS A 224 12.26 -6.48 12.55
C LYS A 224 11.35 -7.35 11.70
N LEU A 225 11.28 -8.63 12.01
CA LEU A 225 10.30 -9.53 11.39
C LEU A 225 8.88 -9.03 11.70
N TRP A 226 8.05 -8.99 10.66
CA TRP A 226 6.66 -8.64 10.82
C TRP A 226 5.93 -9.73 11.63
N ASN A 227 5.08 -9.32 12.57
CA ASN A 227 4.22 -10.25 13.27
C ASN A 227 2.95 -10.51 12.43
N PHE A 228 3.00 -11.54 11.60
CA PHE A 228 1.88 -11.92 10.72
C PHE A 228 0.60 -12.32 11.47
N GLU A 229 0.68 -12.63 12.78
CA GLU A 229 -0.50 -12.89 13.61
C GLU A 229 -1.22 -11.60 14.04
N SER A 230 -0.55 -10.46 14.01
CA SER A 230 -1.13 -9.18 14.43
C SER A 230 -2.16 -8.61 13.45
N TRP A 231 -2.01 -8.93 12.17
CA TRP A 231 -2.93 -8.51 11.11
C TRP A 231 -2.89 -9.55 9.98
N LYS A 232 -3.93 -10.38 9.90
CA LYS A 232 -4.05 -11.45 8.91
C LYS A 232 -4.89 -10.97 7.74
N PRO A 233 -4.37 -10.94 6.52
CA PRO A 233 -5.16 -10.66 5.32
C PRO A 233 -6.05 -11.85 4.95
N ASP A 234 -7.26 -11.56 4.53
CA ASP A 234 -8.15 -12.54 3.88
C ASP A 234 -7.77 -12.72 2.40
N ILE A 235 -7.28 -11.64 1.79
CA ILE A 235 -6.85 -11.62 0.39
C ILE A 235 -5.50 -10.94 0.28
N ILE A 236 -4.62 -11.46 -0.59
CA ILE A 236 -3.33 -10.85 -0.94
C ILE A 236 -3.27 -10.67 -2.45
N CYS A 237 -3.13 -9.41 -2.89
CA CYS A 237 -2.99 -9.05 -4.29
C CYS A 237 -1.53 -8.74 -4.61
N ILE A 238 -0.92 -9.45 -5.54
CA ILE A 238 0.47 -9.25 -5.99
C ILE A 238 0.44 -8.61 -7.38
N ARG A 239 1.11 -7.47 -7.56
CA ARG A 239 1.26 -6.79 -8.86
C ARG A 239 2.73 -6.41 -9.07
N LEU A 240 3.47 -7.35 -9.63
CA LEU A 240 4.92 -7.27 -9.88
C LEU A 240 5.25 -7.84 -11.25
N LEU A 241 6.49 -7.84 -11.61
CA LEU A 241 7.21 -8.26 -12.83
C LEU A 241 7.47 -7.14 -13.82
N THR A 242 6.87 -5.96 -13.71
CA THR A 242 7.18 -4.82 -14.58
C THR A 242 8.68 -4.46 -14.51
N ASN A 243 9.23 -4.40 -13.29
CA ASN A 243 10.65 -4.05 -13.11
C ASN A 243 11.59 -5.22 -13.39
N ASP A 244 11.18 -6.45 -13.14
CA ASP A 244 11.96 -7.63 -13.58
C ASP A 244 12.10 -7.62 -15.11
N ASN A 245 11.01 -7.32 -15.82
CA ASN A 245 11.02 -7.17 -17.28
C ASN A 245 11.93 -6.03 -17.73
N ASN A 246 11.85 -4.87 -17.08
CA ASN A 246 12.73 -3.74 -17.39
C ASN A 246 14.20 -4.10 -17.18
N GLY A 247 14.56 -4.82 -16.11
CA GLY A 247 15.90 -5.31 -15.85
C GLY A 247 16.39 -6.29 -16.93
N MET A 248 15.52 -7.20 -17.40
CA MET A 248 15.85 -8.10 -18.52
C MET A 248 16.07 -7.32 -19.83
N ASN A 249 15.23 -6.32 -20.11
CA ASN A 249 15.36 -5.48 -21.29
C ASN A 249 16.65 -4.66 -21.28
N GLU A 250 17.02 -4.08 -20.14
CA GLU A 250 18.27 -3.33 -19.96
C GLU A 250 19.48 -4.20 -20.26
N ARG A 251 19.48 -5.45 -19.80
CA ARG A 251 20.55 -6.42 -20.05
C ARG A 251 20.43 -7.18 -21.36
N LYS A 252 19.28 -7.11 -22.04
CA LYS A 252 18.96 -7.94 -23.23
C LYS A 252 19.04 -9.44 -22.93
N SER A 253 18.59 -9.85 -21.74
CA SER A 253 18.78 -11.19 -21.19
C SER A 253 17.47 -11.99 -21.06
N PHE A 254 16.42 -11.64 -21.80
CA PHE A 254 15.09 -12.28 -21.67
C PHE A 254 15.15 -13.79 -21.74
N GLU A 255 15.80 -14.38 -22.76
CA GLU A 255 15.86 -15.84 -22.92
C GLU A 255 16.66 -16.55 -21.79
N GLU A 256 17.63 -15.84 -21.22
CA GLU A 256 18.47 -16.37 -20.12
C GLU A 256 17.75 -16.25 -18.78
N ASP A 257 17.03 -15.16 -18.54
CA ASP A 257 16.50 -14.80 -17.22
C ASP A 257 15.01 -15.14 -17.02
N ARG A 258 14.25 -15.41 -18.10
CA ARG A 258 12.80 -15.70 -18.01
C ARG A 258 12.43 -16.79 -17.00
N GLU A 259 13.20 -17.88 -16.96
CA GLU A 259 12.97 -18.96 -16.02
C GLU A 259 13.32 -18.55 -14.59
N THR A 260 14.33 -17.69 -14.39
CA THR A 260 14.67 -17.12 -13.09
C THR A 260 13.53 -16.26 -12.56
N VAL A 261 12.93 -15.41 -13.41
CA VAL A 261 11.78 -14.57 -13.05
C VAL A 261 10.56 -15.42 -12.69
N ILE A 262 10.23 -16.46 -13.47
CA ILE A 262 9.13 -17.38 -13.15
C ILE A 262 9.36 -18.02 -11.77
N ARG A 263 10.57 -18.55 -11.51
CA ARG A 263 10.91 -19.13 -10.19
C ARG A 263 10.88 -18.11 -9.07
N GLY A 264 11.31 -16.88 -9.33
CA GLY A 264 11.22 -15.76 -8.37
C GLY A 264 9.77 -15.48 -7.97
N ALA A 265 8.88 -15.41 -8.95
CA ALA A 265 7.44 -15.26 -8.72
C ALA A 265 6.86 -16.42 -7.90
N MET A 266 7.22 -17.67 -8.25
CA MET A 266 6.82 -18.85 -7.46
C MET A 266 7.35 -18.79 -6.02
N ASN A 267 8.59 -18.33 -5.82
CA ASN A 267 9.18 -18.20 -4.49
C ASN A 267 8.45 -17.13 -3.64
N LEU A 268 8.08 -16.00 -4.23
CA LEU A 268 7.24 -15.00 -3.55
C LEU A 268 5.87 -15.60 -3.17
N ILE A 269 5.21 -16.30 -4.09
CA ILE A 269 3.92 -16.98 -3.81
C ILE A 269 4.07 -17.96 -2.64
N ARG A 270 5.11 -18.81 -2.64
CA ARG A 270 5.37 -19.76 -1.53
C ARG A 270 5.65 -19.03 -0.21
N LYS A 271 6.43 -17.95 -0.24
CA LYS A 271 6.72 -17.12 0.94
C LYS A 271 5.45 -16.49 1.49
N VAL A 272 4.61 -15.89 0.65
CA VAL A 272 3.32 -15.30 1.02
C VAL A 272 2.40 -16.37 1.63
N ARG A 273 2.25 -17.53 1.01
CA ARG A 273 1.44 -18.65 1.51
C ARG A 273 1.93 -19.19 2.85
N LYS A 274 3.26 -19.27 3.04
CA LYS A 274 3.85 -19.74 4.31
C LYS A 274 3.39 -18.91 5.50
N TYR A 275 3.31 -17.59 5.33
CA TYR A 275 2.93 -16.66 6.41
C TYR A 275 1.42 -16.40 6.49
N ASN A 276 0.68 -16.69 5.41
CA ASN A 276 -0.76 -16.48 5.32
C ASN A 276 -1.42 -17.73 4.71
N PRO A 277 -1.52 -18.83 5.51
CA PRO A 277 -1.96 -20.14 5.00
C PRO A 277 -3.38 -20.11 4.46
N ASP A 278 -4.25 -19.28 5.02
CA ASP A 278 -5.68 -19.23 4.72
C ASP A 278 -6.07 -18.14 3.71
N ALA A 279 -5.15 -17.22 3.38
CA ALA A 279 -5.45 -16.10 2.49
C ALA A 279 -5.65 -16.54 1.04
N LYS A 280 -6.60 -15.92 0.33
CA LYS A 280 -6.66 -16.01 -1.13
C LYS A 280 -5.55 -15.17 -1.74
N ILE A 281 -4.80 -15.73 -2.70
CA ILE A 281 -3.71 -15.01 -3.39
C ILE A 281 -4.14 -14.72 -4.81
N VAL A 282 -4.07 -13.46 -5.21
CA VAL A 282 -4.39 -13.01 -6.57
C VAL A 282 -3.16 -12.37 -7.18
N TRP A 283 -2.64 -12.94 -8.26
CA TRP A 283 -1.61 -12.28 -9.05
C TRP A 283 -2.29 -11.39 -10.10
N ILE A 284 -2.09 -10.07 -10.00
CA ILE A 284 -2.53 -9.10 -10.99
C ILE A 284 -1.47 -9.07 -12.09
N LEU A 285 -1.84 -9.54 -13.27
CA LEU A 285 -0.91 -9.65 -14.40
C LEU A 285 -0.43 -8.25 -14.83
N PRO A 286 0.87 -8.09 -15.19
CA PRO A 286 1.35 -6.83 -15.76
C PRO A 286 0.72 -6.58 -17.13
N GLY A 287 0.96 -5.37 -17.71
CA GLY A 287 0.52 -5.05 -19.06
C GLY A 287 1.16 -5.96 -20.12
N THR A 288 0.60 -5.99 -21.33
CA THR A 288 1.01 -6.91 -22.41
C THR A 288 2.45 -6.70 -22.86
N ASP A 289 2.99 -5.49 -22.71
CA ASP A 289 4.38 -5.14 -22.98
C ASP A 289 5.39 -5.56 -21.89
N CYS A 290 4.90 -6.09 -20.77
CA CYS A 290 5.69 -6.55 -19.63
C CYS A 290 5.66 -8.06 -19.41
N HIS A 291 5.49 -8.86 -20.46
CA HIS A 291 5.51 -10.32 -20.41
C HIS A 291 4.57 -10.94 -19.37
N PRO A 292 3.24 -10.66 -19.40
CA PRO A 292 2.28 -11.19 -18.44
C PRO A 292 2.24 -12.74 -18.40
N GLU A 293 2.69 -13.40 -19.47
CA GLU A 293 2.81 -14.86 -19.56
C GLU A 293 3.77 -15.45 -18.52
N LEU A 294 4.79 -14.71 -18.06
CA LEU A 294 5.70 -15.18 -17.02
C LEU A 294 4.99 -15.31 -15.66
N ALA A 295 4.16 -14.32 -15.33
CA ALA A 295 3.33 -14.34 -14.12
C ALA A 295 2.27 -15.44 -14.22
N ALA A 296 1.58 -15.54 -15.36
CA ALA A 296 0.56 -16.57 -15.59
C ALA A 296 1.15 -17.99 -15.50
N GLU A 297 2.36 -18.20 -16.02
CA GLU A 297 3.07 -19.47 -15.93
C GLU A 297 3.45 -19.81 -14.49
N ALA A 298 3.94 -18.83 -13.71
CA ALA A 298 4.24 -19.03 -12.29
C ALA A 298 3.00 -19.46 -11.50
N VAL A 299 1.87 -18.77 -11.68
CA VAL A 299 0.59 -19.13 -11.06
C VAL A 299 0.16 -20.54 -11.46
N LYS A 300 0.20 -20.87 -12.76
CA LYS A 300 -0.18 -22.20 -13.30
C LYS A 300 0.69 -23.31 -12.71
N ARG A 301 2.01 -23.12 -12.61
CA ARG A 301 2.91 -24.12 -12.02
C ARG A 301 2.59 -24.33 -10.55
N MET A 302 2.36 -23.25 -9.78
CA MET A 302 1.99 -23.36 -8.37
C MET A 302 0.65 -24.07 -8.16
N GLN A 303 -0.34 -23.81 -9.00
CA GLN A 303 -1.61 -24.55 -9.01
C GLN A 303 -1.41 -26.05 -9.34
N THR A 304 -0.53 -26.36 -10.29
CA THR A 304 -0.18 -27.74 -10.67
C THR A 304 0.56 -28.47 -9.53
N GLU A 305 1.36 -27.73 -8.72
CA GLU A 305 1.98 -28.25 -7.49
C GLU A 305 0.96 -28.44 -6.34
N GLY A 306 -0.31 -28.12 -6.55
CA GLY A 306 -1.40 -28.33 -5.59
C GLY A 306 -1.74 -27.12 -4.73
N MET A 307 -1.18 -25.94 -5.02
CA MET A 307 -1.54 -24.71 -4.27
C MET A 307 -2.99 -24.31 -4.56
N GLN A 308 -3.80 -24.32 -3.52
CA GLN A 308 -5.20 -23.88 -3.57
C GLN A 308 -5.32 -22.39 -3.34
N GLU A 309 -6.48 -21.80 -3.63
CA GLU A 309 -6.80 -20.39 -3.41
C GLU A 309 -5.76 -19.42 -4.01
N LEU A 310 -5.28 -19.74 -5.21
CA LEU A 310 -4.36 -18.96 -6.00
C LEU A 310 -4.99 -18.65 -7.35
N TYR A 311 -5.05 -17.36 -7.70
CA TYR A 311 -5.76 -16.85 -8.87
C TYR A 311 -4.86 -15.90 -9.67
N SER A 312 -5.22 -15.66 -10.94
CA SER A 312 -4.69 -14.56 -11.73
C SER A 312 -5.81 -13.61 -12.15
N PHE A 313 -5.51 -12.33 -12.22
CA PHE A 313 -6.42 -11.28 -12.67
C PHE A 313 -5.74 -10.44 -13.75
N ALA A 314 -6.34 -10.37 -14.95
CA ALA A 314 -5.82 -9.53 -16.03
C ALA A 314 -6.40 -8.12 -15.93
N VAL A 315 -5.54 -7.11 -16.05
CA VAL A 315 -5.95 -5.72 -16.19
C VAL A 315 -6.05 -5.34 -17.66
N PRO A 316 -6.92 -4.41 -18.06
CA PRO A 316 -6.90 -3.87 -19.42
C PRO A 316 -5.58 -3.16 -19.69
N ASP A 317 -5.11 -3.19 -20.93
CA ASP A 317 -4.02 -2.33 -21.36
C ASP A 317 -4.45 -0.86 -21.23
N TYR A 318 -3.48 0.03 -21.00
CA TYR A 318 -3.74 1.46 -20.92
C TYR A 318 -3.10 2.21 -22.11
N GLY A 319 -3.90 3.12 -22.68
CA GLY A 319 -3.49 3.97 -23.78
C GLY A 319 -2.93 5.32 -23.32
N PRO A 320 -2.60 6.21 -24.26
CA PRO A 320 -2.07 7.54 -23.94
C PRO A 320 -2.99 8.41 -23.06
N GLU A 321 -4.31 8.20 -23.12
CA GLU A 321 -5.32 8.89 -22.31
C GLU A 321 -5.36 8.41 -20.86
N ASP A 322 -4.90 7.19 -20.61
CA ASP A 322 -4.86 6.57 -19.30
C ASP A 322 -3.55 6.87 -18.54
N MET A 323 -2.58 7.53 -19.21
CA MET A 323 -1.28 7.82 -18.63
C MET A 323 -1.28 9.07 -17.73
N GLY A 324 -0.63 8.95 -16.60
CA GLY A 324 -0.12 10.03 -15.77
C GLY A 324 1.37 10.27 -16.00
N ALA A 325 2.08 10.79 -15.00
CA ALA A 325 3.51 11.05 -15.12
C ALA A 325 4.35 9.78 -15.28
N ARG A 326 5.50 9.92 -15.95
CA ARG A 326 6.53 8.87 -16.02
C ARG A 326 6.00 7.54 -16.55
N TRP A 327 5.11 7.58 -17.55
CA TRP A 327 4.44 6.40 -18.16
C TRP A 327 3.64 5.53 -17.16
N HIS A 328 3.30 6.07 -15.98
CA HIS A 328 2.45 5.39 -15.00
C HIS A 328 0.97 5.67 -15.28
N PRO A 329 0.05 4.81 -14.86
CA PRO A 329 -1.37 5.05 -15.03
C PRO A 329 -1.86 6.24 -14.19
N ASN A 330 -2.73 7.05 -14.78
CA ASN A 330 -3.39 8.15 -14.09
C ASN A 330 -4.46 7.66 -13.08
N ALA A 331 -5.03 8.58 -12.31
CA ALA A 331 -6.02 8.25 -11.27
C ALA A 331 -7.32 7.62 -11.85
N GLU A 332 -7.73 8.00 -13.06
CA GLU A 332 -8.95 7.46 -13.69
C GLU A 332 -8.75 6.00 -14.13
N TYR A 333 -7.61 5.67 -14.74
CA TYR A 333 -7.29 4.28 -15.04
C TYR A 333 -7.19 3.43 -13.77
N ASN A 334 -6.51 3.95 -12.73
CA ASN A 334 -6.45 3.28 -11.43
C ASN A 334 -7.85 3.03 -10.86
N ARG A 335 -8.78 3.99 -10.98
CA ARG A 335 -10.18 3.84 -10.55
C ARG A 335 -10.87 2.71 -11.31
N LYS A 336 -10.73 2.68 -12.63
CA LYS A 336 -11.30 1.64 -13.51
C LYS A 336 -10.79 0.24 -13.11
N VAL A 337 -9.47 0.08 -13.00
CA VAL A 337 -8.86 -1.19 -12.59
C VAL A 337 -9.31 -1.60 -11.19
N GLY A 338 -9.36 -0.65 -10.25
CA GLY A 338 -9.77 -0.93 -8.88
C GLY A 338 -11.21 -1.41 -8.75
N ILE A 339 -12.14 -0.83 -9.54
CA ILE A 339 -13.54 -1.30 -9.59
C ILE A 339 -13.59 -2.73 -10.14
N MET A 340 -12.93 -3.01 -11.27
CA MET A 340 -12.89 -4.34 -11.89
C MET A 340 -12.29 -5.39 -10.94
N LEU A 341 -11.18 -5.04 -10.29
CA LEU A 341 -10.55 -5.91 -9.29
C LEU A 341 -11.51 -6.16 -8.11
N GLY A 342 -12.17 -5.12 -7.61
CA GLY A 342 -13.14 -5.25 -6.52
C GLY A 342 -14.30 -6.20 -6.85
N GLU A 343 -14.83 -6.16 -8.06
CA GLU A 343 -15.84 -7.12 -8.54
C GLU A 343 -15.29 -8.55 -8.55
N PHE A 344 -14.11 -8.75 -9.12
CA PHE A 344 -13.46 -10.05 -9.14
C PHE A 344 -13.21 -10.60 -7.72
N LEU A 345 -12.72 -9.76 -6.81
CA LEU A 345 -12.47 -10.18 -5.41
C LEU A 345 -13.76 -10.57 -4.69
N LYS A 346 -14.89 -9.91 -4.96
CA LYS A 346 -16.21 -10.34 -4.45
C LYS A 346 -16.62 -11.72 -4.97
N GLU A 347 -16.36 -11.99 -6.25
CA GLU A 347 -16.68 -13.29 -6.86
C GLU A 347 -15.92 -14.44 -6.20
N ILE A 348 -14.60 -14.29 -5.99
CA ILE A 348 -13.79 -15.33 -5.35
C ILE A 348 -14.09 -15.49 -3.85
N GLN A 349 -14.52 -14.44 -3.15
CA GLN A 349 -15.02 -14.58 -1.77
C GLN A 349 -16.33 -15.35 -1.70
N ASN A 350 -17.25 -15.10 -2.63
CA ASN A 350 -18.58 -15.72 -2.63
C ASN A 350 -18.58 -17.16 -3.19
N SER A 351 -17.53 -17.58 -3.89
CA SER A 351 -17.44 -18.96 -4.44
C SER A 351 -17.43 -20.03 -3.35
N GLU A 352 -16.95 -19.72 -2.13
CA GLU A 352 -17.04 -20.63 -0.98
C GLU A 352 -18.47 -20.88 -0.49
N PHE A 353 -19.36 -19.88 -0.58
CA PHE A 353 -20.76 -20.03 -0.19
C PHE A 353 -21.56 -20.97 -1.11
N ARG A 354 -21.12 -21.18 -2.36
CA ARG A 354 -21.81 -22.07 -3.32
C ARG A 354 -21.39 -23.53 -3.19
N ILE A 355 -20.27 -23.83 -2.53
CA ILE A 355 -19.77 -25.21 -2.35
C ILE A 355 -20.32 -25.82 -1.04
N GLN A 356 -20.81 -25.01 -0.11
CA GLN A 356 -21.35 -25.46 1.19
C GLN A 356 -22.89 -25.57 1.24
N ASN A 357 -23.60 -25.26 0.15
CA ASN A 357 -25.05 -25.45 -0.02
C ASN A 357 -25.35 -26.37 -1.22
#